data_fa9898bae3a9c4433923423e6cb002c9
#
_entry.id   fa9898bae3a9c4433923423e6cb002c9
#
_cell.length_a   1.000
_cell.length_b   1.000
_cell.length_c   1.000
_cell.angle_alpha   90.00
_cell.angle_beta   90.00
_cell.angle_gamma   90.00
#
_symmetry.space_group_name_H-M   'P 1'
#
loop_
_entity.id
_entity.type
_entity.pdbx_description
1 polymer ?
#
loop_
_entity_poly.entity_id
_entity_poly.type
_entity_poly.pdbx_seq_one_letter_code
_entity_poly.pdbx_strand_id
1 'polypeptide(L)'
;MTAPTDIGIDKLMEVLRERGLPDGLTLAERRQRMEDIGDRFPAPAEATVEPLTIAGRPAEWVYDPAADQGRVMLYVHGGGYVQGSLHTHRNMVFNIAQAIDGKVLNLDYRMGPEHPFPAAVDDTVAAWQALLDKGVDPNTASFGGDSAG
;
A
#
# COMPACT_ATOMS: atom_id res chain seq x y z
N MET A 1 13.83 16.51 -17.23
CA MET A 1 13.23 15.17 -17.07
C MET A 1 12.16 15.03 -18.13
N THR A 2 12.34 14.13 -19.10
CA THR A 2 11.31 13.80 -20.08
C THR A 2 10.17 13.09 -19.36
N ALA A 3 8.93 13.58 -19.52
CA ALA A 3 7.74 12.88 -19.06
C ALA A 3 7.77 11.41 -19.53
N PRO A 4 7.27 10.46 -18.74
CA PRO A 4 7.16 9.08 -19.19
C PRO A 4 6.34 9.08 -20.48
N THR A 5 6.88 8.42 -21.49
CA THR A 5 6.21 8.21 -22.79
C THR A 5 4.86 7.55 -22.45
N ASP A 6 3.76 8.18 -22.86
CA ASP A 6 2.42 7.60 -22.78
C ASP A 6 2.42 6.30 -23.59
N ILE A 7 2.65 5.21 -22.89
CA ILE A 7 2.52 3.86 -23.45
C ILE A 7 1.03 3.59 -23.42
N GLY A 8 0.34 3.77 -24.55
CA GLY A 8 -1.09 3.51 -24.66
C GLY A 8 -1.48 2.18 -24.04
N ILE A 9 -2.70 2.08 -23.52
CA ILE A 9 -3.21 0.91 -22.78
C ILE A 9 -3.00 -0.41 -23.56
N ASP A 10 -3.12 -0.38 -24.87
CA ASP A 10 -2.95 -1.56 -25.71
C ASP A 10 -1.52 -2.09 -25.66
N LYS A 11 -0.52 -1.19 -25.68
CA LYS A 11 0.89 -1.57 -25.56
C LYS A 11 1.22 -2.07 -24.15
N LEU A 12 0.63 -1.46 -23.11
CA LEU A 12 0.75 -1.97 -21.75
C LEU A 12 0.18 -3.37 -21.63
N MET A 13 -1.01 -3.61 -22.19
CA MET A 13 -1.67 -4.93 -22.19
C MET A 13 -0.87 -5.98 -22.96
N GLU A 14 -0.24 -5.61 -24.08
CA GLU A 14 0.67 -6.49 -24.81
C GLU A 14 1.86 -6.90 -23.94
N VAL A 15 2.54 -5.93 -23.30
CA VAL A 15 3.68 -6.18 -22.40
C VAL A 15 3.28 -7.05 -21.21
N LEU A 16 2.10 -6.83 -20.63
CA LEU A 16 1.60 -7.65 -19.51
C LEU A 16 1.30 -9.09 -19.95
N ARG A 17 0.78 -9.30 -21.15
CA ARG A 17 0.56 -10.64 -21.69
C ARG A 17 1.86 -11.37 -22.01
N GLU A 18 2.83 -10.67 -22.60
CA GLU A 18 4.15 -11.24 -22.94
C GLU A 18 5.00 -11.54 -21.67
N ARG A 19 4.87 -10.73 -20.62
CA ARG A 19 5.60 -10.85 -19.36
C ARG A 19 4.81 -11.56 -18.28
N GLY A 20 3.70 -12.23 -18.63
CA GLY A 20 2.84 -12.96 -17.69
C GLY A 20 3.67 -13.70 -16.63
N LEU A 21 3.13 -13.83 -15.43
CA LEU A 21 3.82 -14.57 -14.36
C LEU A 21 4.18 -15.97 -14.90
N PRO A 22 5.44 -16.41 -14.79
CA PRO A 22 5.79 -17.78 -15.16
C PRO A 22 4.87 -18.76 -14.44
N ASP A 23 4.37 -19.75 -15.18
CA ASP A 23 3.58 -20.82 -14.59
C ASP A 23 4.40 -21.56 -13.53
N GLY A 24 3.73 -21.96 -12.44
CA GLY A 24 4.32 -22.83 -11.43
C GLY A 24 5.11 -22.13 -10.33
N LEU A 25 5.10 -20.80 -10.23
CA LEU A 25 5.74 -20.11 -9.10
C LEU A 25 5.08 -20.48 -7.77
N THR A 26 5.91 -20.82 -6.80
CA THR A 26 5.50 -20.95 -5.40
C THR A 26 5.05 -19.60 -4.82
N LEU A 27 4.30 -19.62 -3.72
CA LEU A 27 3.90 -18.39 -3.04
C LEU A 27 5.12 -17.57 -2.57
N ALA A 28 6.16 -18.23 -2.08
CA ALA A 28 7.39 -17.57 -1.64
C ALA A 28 8.07 -16.80 -2.79
N GLU A 29 8.14 -17.43 -3.97
CA GLU A 29 8.72 -16.79 -5.16
C GLU A 29 7.86 -15.61 -5.64
N ARG A 30 6.52 -15.71 -5.56
CA ARG A 30 5.61 -14.60 -5.88
C ARG A 30 5.81 -13.43 -4.92
N ARG A 31 5.90 -13.70 -3.61
CA ARG A 31 6.17 -12.68 -2.59
C ARG A 31 7.50 -12.00 -2.85
N GLN A 32 8.57 -12.77 -3.11
CA GLN A 32 9.89 -12.20 -3.40
C GLN A 32 9.87 -11.29 -4.64
N ARG A 33 9.20 -11.71 -5.71
CA ARG A 33 9.06 -10.86 -6.92
C ARG A 33 8.32 -9.56 -6.66
N MET A 34 7.36 -9.57 -5.76
CA MET A 34 6.65 -8.36 -5.33
C MET A 34 7.62 -7.41 -4.60
N GLU A 35 8.44 -7.93 -3.68
CA GLU A 35 9.48 -7.15 -2.98
C GLU A 35 10.50 -6.58 -3.99
N ASP A 36 10.95 -7.38 -4.95
CA ASP A 36 11.87 -6.93 -6.03
C ASP A 36 11.27 -5.76 -6.87
N ILE A 37 9.94 -5.69 -6.99
CA ILE A 37 9.26 -4.55 -7.62
C ILE A 37 9.34 -3.32 -6.70
N GLY A 38 9.11 -3.48 -5.41
CA GLY A 38 9.29 -2.42 -4.42
C GLY A 38 10.69 -1.81 -4.47
N ASP A 39 11.72 -2.63 -4.57
CA ASP A 39 13.12 -2.20 -4.71
C ASP A 39 13.36 -1.36 -5.98
N ARG A 40 12.65 -1.63 -7.05
CA ARG A 40 12.76 -0.86 -8.31
C ARG A 40 12.06 0.50 -8.26
N PHE A 41 11.10 0.65 -7.38
CA PHE A 41 10.30 1.86 -7.20
C PHE A 41 10.32 2.32 -5.73
N PRO A 42 11.50 2.69 -5.20
CA PRO A 42 11.59 3.16 -3.81
C PRO A 42 10.76 4.44 -3.62
N ALA A 43 10.36 4.69 -2.39
CA ALA A 43 9.76 5.99 -2.06
C ALA A 43 10.75 7.11 -2.40
N PRO A 44 10.26 8.26 -2.90
CA PRO A 44 11.10 9.42 -3.15
C PRO A 44 11.81 9.91 -1.88
N ALA A 45 12.95 10.60 -2.05
CA ALA A 45 13.78 11.04 -0.92
C ALA A 45 13.08 12.08 -0.02
N GLU A 46 12.09 12.80 -0.55
CA GLU A 46 11.25 13.75 0.17
C GLU A 46 10.17 13.09 1.03
N ALA A 47 9.91 11.81 0.83
CA ALA A 47 8.91 11.08 1.61
C ALA A 47 9.35 10.91 3.07
N THR A 48 8.50 11.32 4.00
CA THR A 48 8.63 10.95 5.40
C THR A 48 7.92 9.62 5.63
N VAL A 49 8.64 8.68 6.22
CA VAL A 49 8.14 7.34 6.57
C VAL A 49 8.36 7.12 8.06
N GLU A 50 7.29 7.01 8.83
CA GLU A 50 7.31 6.81 10.27
C GLU A 50 6.70 5.46 10.62
N PRO A 51 7.51 4.44 10.96
CA PRO A 51 6.99 3.14 11.37
C PRO A 51 6.30 3.23 12.72
N LEU A 52 5.20 2.48 12.87
CA LEU A 52 4.45 2.36 14.11
C LEU A 52 3.75 0.99 14.21
N THR A 53 3.13 0.79 15.37
CA THR A 53 2.18 -0.32 15.55
C THR A 53 0.79 0.26 15.83
N ILE A 54 -0.22 -0.25 15.11
CA ILE A 54 -1.62 0.11 15.30
C ILE A 54 -2.48 -1.15 15.44
N ALA A 55 -3.30 -1.21 16.46
CA ALA A 55 -4.13 -2.40 16.76
C ALA A 55 -3.33 -3.72 16.75
N GLY A 56 -2.07 -3.68 17.20
CA GLY A 56 -1.16 -4.85 17.21
C GLY A 56 -0.57 -5.22 15.84
N ARG A 57 -0.77 -4.39 14.80
CA ARG A 57 -0.22 -4.61 13.46
C ARG A 57 0.88 -3.60 13.14
N PRO A 58 1.97 -4.03 12.45
CA PRO A 58 2.92 -3.10 11.88
C PRO A 58 2.22 -2.17 10.88
N ALA A 59 2.63 -0.93 10.87
CA ALA A 59 2.15 0.08 9.93
C ALA A 59 3.20 1.16 9.76
N GLU A 60 3.00 2.06 8.82
CA GLU A 60 3.82 3.24 8.66
C GLU A 60 2.98 4.43 8.23
N TRP A 61 3.24 5.60 8.78
CA TRP A 61 2.80 6.84 8.17
C TRP A 61 3.69 7.17 7.00
N VAL A 62 3.09 7.51 5.88
CA VAL A 62 3.80 7.96 4.68
C VAL A 62 3.18 9.30 4.24
N TYR A 63 4.01 10.34 4.11
CA TYR A 63 3.53 11.68 3.78
C TYR A 63 4.66 12.62 3.35
N ASP A 64 4.28 13.75 2.75
CA ASP A 64 5.16 14.90 2.57
C ASP A 64 5.11 15.76 3.84
N PRO A 65 6.25 16.16 4.46
CA PRO A 65 6.25 17.01 5.65
C PRO A 65 5.51 18.33 5.50
N ALA A 66 5.34 18.81 4.27
CA ALA A 66 4.63 20.06 3.97
C ALA A 66 3.10 19.88 3.82
N ALA A 67 2.60 18.60 3.78
CA ALA A 67 1.18 18.32 3.60
C ALA A 67 0.33 18.64 4.83
N ASP A 68 -0.98 18.77 4.62
CA ASP A 68 -1.97 18.92 5.70
C ASP A 68 -2.05 17.66 6.56
N GLN A 69 -1.56 17.74 7.79
CA GLN A 69 -1.50 16.62 8.73
C GLN A 69 -2.89 16.22 9.28
N GLY A 70 -3.91 17.03 9.05
CA GLY A 70 -5.29 16.75 9.49
C GLY A 70 -6.06 15.83 8.53
N ARG A 71 -5.60 15.67 7.29
CA ARG A 71 -6.18 14.73 6.32
C ARG A 71 -5.50 13.37 6.44
N VAL A 72 -6.29 12.34 6.67
CA VAL A 72 -5.80 11.00 6.93
C VAL A 72 -6.45 9.98 6.01
N MET A 73 -5.64 9.07 5.47
CA MET A 73 -6.16 7.89 4.78
C MET A 73 -5.57 6.63 5.42
N LEU A 74 -6.41 5.63 5.69
CA LEU A 74 -5.98 4.26 5.94
C LEU A 74 -5.87 3.55 4.60
N TYR A 75 -4.67 3.07 4.26
CA TYR A 75 -4.42 2.36 3.02
C TYR A 75 -4.15 0.89 3.28
N VAL A 76 -4.80 0.02 2.50
CA VAL A 76 -4.64 -1.43 2.52
C VAL A 76 -4.17 -1.90 1.15
N HIS A 77 -2.99 -2.51 1.12
CA HIS A 77 -2.34 -2.89 -0.12
C HIS A 77 -3.02 -4.09 -0.81
N GLY A 78 -2.89 -4.16 -2.13
CA GLY A 78 -3.29 -5.30 -2.93
C GLY A 78 -2.35 -6.50 -2.79
N GLY A 79 -2.60 -7.52 -3.59
CA GLY A 79 -1.80 -8.74 -3.63
C GLY A 79 -2.59 -10.02 -3.36
N GLY A 80 -3.91 -9.99 -3.58
CA GLY A 80 -4.79 -11.16 -3.47
C GLY A 80 -4.85 -11.76 -2.08
N TYR A 81 -4.62 -10.99 -1.03
CA TYR A 81 -4.51 -11.39 0.39
C TYR A 81 -3.37 -12.35 0.71
N VAL A 82 -2.42 -12.57 -0.21
CA VAL A 82 -1.34 -13.55 -0.03
C VAL A 82 0.05 -12.98 -0.27
N GLN A 83 0.16 -11.80 -0.84
CA GLN A 83 1.42 -11.10 -1.16
C GLN A 83 1.25 -9.58 -1.03
N GLY A 84 2.35 -8.84 -1.18
CA GLY A 84 2.39 -7.40 -0.90
C GLY A 84 2.93 -7.11 0.50
N SER A 85 3.37 -5.87 0.70
CA SER A 85 3.91 -5.40 1.98
C SER A 85 3.89 -3.87 2.03
N LEU A 86 4.25 -3.32 3.18
CA LEU A 86 4.51 -1.87 3.32
C LEU A 86 5.52 -1.39 2.28
N HIS A 87 6.60 -2.15 2.08
CA HIS A 87 7.68 -1.80 1.15
C HIS A 87 7.20 -1.77 -0.31
N THR A 88 6.45 -2.76 -0.74
CA THR A 88 6.02 -2.88 -2.14
C THR A 88 5.09 -1.75 -2.59
N HIS A 89 4.36 -1.14 -1.66
CA HIS A 89 3.36 -0.10 -1.95
C HIS A 89 3.77 1.31 -1.50
N ARG A 90 4.87 1.45 -0.76
CA ARG A 90 5.29 2.73 -0.17
C ARG A 90 5.39 3.89 -1.15
N ASN A 91 5.94 3.65 -2.35
CA ASN A 91 6.01 4.69 -3.39
C ASN A 91 4.61 5.15 -3.84
N MET A 92 3.72 4.21 -4.12
CA MET A 92 2.34 4.52 -4.51
C MET A 92 1.60 5.23 -3.37
N VAL A 93 1.76 4.77 -2.14
CA VAL A 93 1.18 5.38 -0.95
C VAL A 93 1.65 6.82 -0.76
N PHE A 94 2.93 7.12 -1.03
CA PHE A 94 3.43 8.49 -1.01
C PHE A 94 2.78 9.37 -2.08
N ASN A 95 2.63 8.86 -3.31
CA ASN A 95 1.95 9.61 -4.37
C ASN A 95 0.47 9.88 -4.02
N ILE A 96 -0.19 8.93 -3.33
CA ILE A 96 -1.55 9.14 -2.82
C ILE A 96 -1.54 10.22 -1.74
N ALA A 97 -0.60 10.17 -0.79
CA ALA A 97 -0.47 11.17 0.26
C ALA A 97 -0.32 12.60 -0.31
N GLN A 98 0.51 12.75 -1.34
CA GLN A 98 0.63 14.01 -2.07
C GLN A 98 -0.68 14.43 -2.76
N ALA A 99 -1.36 13.48 -3.41
CA ALA A 99 -2.60 13.77 -4.14
C ALA A 99 -3.76 14.21 -3.23
N ILE A 100 -3.83 13.67 -2.01
CA ILE A 100 -4.85 14.07 -1.02
C ILE A 100 -4.40 15.26 -0.18
N ASP A 101 -3.15 15.72 -0.33
CA ASP A 101 -2.52 16.71 0.54
C ASP A 101 -2.69 16.32 2.02
N GLY A 102 -2.17 15.13 2.41
CA GLY A 102 -2.40 14.54 3.72
C GLY A 102 -1.43 13.44 4.12
N LYS A 103 -1.77 12.69 5.16
CA LYS A 103 -1.01 11.53 5.65
C LYS A 103 -1.71 10.23 5.30
N VAL A 104 -0.96 9.24 4.87
CA VAL A 104 -1.49 7.90 4.61
C VAL A 104 -0.89 6.90 5.60
N LEU A 105 -1.75 6.18 6.31
CA LEU A 105 -1.36 5.04 7.12
C LEU A 105 -1.37 3.79 6.24
N ASN A 106 -0.18 3.32 5.88
CA ASN A 106 0.02 2.07 5.15
C ASN A 106 0.03 0.92 6.16
N LEU A 107 -0.89 -0.04 6.03
CA LEU A 107 -1.12 -1.10 7.01
C LEU A 107 -0.55 -2.45 6.53
N ASP A 108 0.23 -3.11 7.38
CA ASP A 108 0.67 -4.49 7.19
C ASP A 108 -0.33 -5.46 7.84
N TYR A 109 -1.42 -5.73 7.15
CA TYR A 109 -2.45 -6.65 7.60
C TYR A 109 -2.03 -8.12 7.42
N ARG A 110 -2.59 -9.02 8.23
CA ARG A 110 -2.31 -10.46 8.16
C ARG A 110 -2.83 -11.07 6.86
N MET A 111 -1.98 -11.85 6.21
CA MET A 111 -2.28 -12.46 4.92
C MET A 111 -2.38 -13.98 5.00
N GLY A 112 -3.10 -14.53 4.03
CA GLY A 112 -3.14 -15.98 3.80
C GLY A 112 -1.86 -16.52 3.14
N PRO A 113 -1.67 -17.83 3.18
CA PRO A 113 -2.49 -18.83 3.89
C PRO A 113 -2.26 -18.88 5.40
N GLU A 114 -1.23 -18.17 5.92
CA GLU A 114 -0.85 -18.22 7.34
C GLU A 114 -1.98 -17.69 8.24
N HIS A 115 -2.74 -16.72 7.74
CA HIS A 115 -3.87 -16.10 8.42
C HIS A 115 -5.06 -16.00 7.46
N PRO A 116 -5.91 -17.04 7.39
CA PRO A 116 -7.05 -17.05 6.48
C PRO A 116 -8.10 -15.99 6.87
N PHE A 117 -9.07 -15.79 5.98
CA PHE A 117 -10.25 -14.97 6.27
C PHE A 117 -10.86 -15.34 7.64
N PRO A 118 -11.24 -14.36 8.48
CA PRO A 118 -11.34 -12.93 8.19
C PRO A 118 -10.15 -12.06 8.66
N ALA A 119 -8.98 -12.64 8.92
CA ALA A 119 -7.86 -11.96 9.59
C ALA A 119 -7.49 -10.59 8.99
N ALA A 120 -7.42 -10.47 7.65
CA ALA A 120 -7.11 -9.20 6.98
C ALA A 120 -8.19 -8.14 7.22
N VAL A 121 -9.45 -8.53 7.19
CA VAL A 121 -10.59 -7.64 7.44
C VAL A 121 -10.61 -7.20 8.89
N ASP A 122 -10.41 -8.11 9.83
CA ASP A 122 -10.37 -7.81 11.26
C ASP A 122 -9.25 -6.82 11.59
N ASP A 123 -8.05 -7.01 11.01
CA ASP A 123 -6.92 -6.09 11.19
C ASP A 123 -7.23 -4.69 10.65
N THR A 124 -7.87 -4.61 9.48
CA THR A 124 -8.23 -3.33 8.85
C THR A 124 -9.27 -2.59 9.67
N VAL A 125 -10.32 -3.27 10.13
CA VAL A 125 -11.36 -2.68 10.98
C VAL A 125 -10.77 -2.23 12.32
N ALA A 126 -9.92 -3.05 12.92
CA ALA A 126 -9.27 -2.69 14.19
C ALA A 126 -8.32 -1.49 14.04
N ALA A 127 -7.58 -1.41 12.93
CA ALA A 127 -6.71 -0.27 12.65
C ALA A 127 -7.51 1.02 12.44
N TRP A 128 -8.64 0.95 11.72
CA TRP A 128 -9.54 2.09 11.54
C TRP A 128 -10.11 2.59 12.88
N GLN A 129 -10.64 1.68 13.69
CA GLN A 129 -11.16 2.04 15.01
C GLN A 129 -10.07 2.68 15.88
N ALA A 130 -8.86 2.12 15.85
CA ALA A 130 -7.74 2.68 16.60
C ALA A 130 -7.30 4.09 16.13
N LEU A 131 -7.47 4.42 14.83
CA LEU A 131 -7.27 5.78 14.33
C LEU A 131 -8.29 6.75 14.93
N LEU A 132 -9.57 6.37 14.93
CA LEU A 132 -10.64 7.18 15.51
C LEU A 132 -10.44 7.37 17.01
N ASP A 133 -10.09 6.31 17.75
CA ASP A 133 -9.82 6.36 19.21
C ASP A 133 -8.60 7.27 19.54
N LYS A 134 -7.67 7.42 18.61
CA LYS A 134 -6.53 8.35 18.70
C LYS A 134 -6.89 9.81 18.33
N GLY A 135 -8.13 10.07 17.98
CA GLY A 135 -8.63 11.42 17.71
C GLY A 135 -8.53 11.86 16.24
N VAL A 136 -8.33 10.93 15.32
CA VAL A 136 -8.46 11.25 13.88
C VAL A 136 -9.91 11.65 13.60
N ASP A 137 -10.10 12.84 13.00
CA ASP A 137 -11.44 13.33 12.67
C ASP A 137 -12.05 12.52 11.52
N PRO A 138 -13.18 11.83 11.73
CA PRO A 138 -13.82 11.03 10.69
C PRO A 138 -14.28 11.85 9.48
N ASN A 139 -14.42 13.17 9.60
CA ASN A 139 -14.78 14.04 8.47
C ASN A 139 -13.59 14.32 7.53
N THR A 140 -12.37 14.13 7.99
CA THR A 140 -11.14 14.29 7.21
C THR A 140 -10.40 12.99 6.99
N ALA A 141 -10.98 11.88 7.43
CA ALA A 141 -10.44 10.53 7.27
C ALA A 141 -11.09 9.79 6.11
N SER A 142 -10.33 8.93 5.46
CA SER A 142 -10.77 8.13 4.32
C SER A 142 -10.13 6.74 4.30
N PHE A 143 -10.70 5.85 3.51
CA PHE A 143 -10.12 4.56 3.16
C PHE A 143 -9.58 4.57 1.74
N GLY A 144 -8.52 3.82 1.51
CA GLY A 144 -7.99 3.55 0.18
C GLY A 144 -7.36 2.17 0.12
N GLY A 145 -7.31 1.63 -1.08
CA GLY A 145 -6.67 0.35 -1.35
C GLY A 145 -6.65 0.07 -2.84
N ASP A 146 -5.89 -0.93 -3.23
CA ASP A 146 -5.84 -1.43 -4.59
C ASP A 146 -6.22 -2.91 -4.65
N SER A 147 -6.79 -3.37 -5.76
CA SER A 147 -7.08 -4.78 -6.01
C SER A 147 -7.86 -5.44 -4.86
N ALA A 148 -7.20 -6.26 -4.04
CA ALA A 148 -7.79 -6.94 -2.88
C ALA A 148 -7.87 -6.07 -1.62
N GLY A 149 -7.17 -4.95 -1.63
CA GLY A 149 -7.13 -3.99 -0.54
C GLY A 149 -8.37 -3.11 -0.41
#